data_de9ce9a259b9654ccea68567617efe19
#
_entry.id   de9ce9a259b9654ccea68567617efe19
#
_cell.length_a   1.000
_cell.length_b   1.000
_cell.length_c   1.000
_cell.angle_alpha   90.00
_cell.angle_beta   90.00
_cell.angle_gamma   90.00
#
_symmetry.space_group_name_H-M   'P 1'
#
loop_
_entity.id
_entity.type
_entity.pdbx_description
1 polymer ?
#
loop_
_entity_poly.entity_id
_entity_poly.type
_entity_poly.pdbx_seq_one_letter_code
_entity_poly.pdbx_strand_id
1 'polypeptide(L)'
;MTIKRIALAVATIMMCLQASATEISQTEHLTFYYPNFKSIDLALGKMPDTSDPKVEFCCEAAFTGQLLASFTHSNVADNHVSGGKWYQGYSCRANTGAFIWHPDKWEFMEKKKFLSEKPKCQMAFCQYLLILQGRQTPMWKMMRNNRTRYRALCEKDGRLCLVESKKVVTLEFFIKCLMESHVTNAIYLDMGAGWNYAWYRDAKGEVHEIFPESKKASDYRYRTNWVTFYR
;
A
#
# COMPACT_ATOMS: atom_id res chain seq x y z
N MET A 1 9.19 25.22 -45.81
CA MET A 1 8.29 24.18 -45.25
C MET A 1 8.93 23.29 -44.16
N THR A 2 10.14 23.55 -43.71
CA THR A 2 10.94 22.65 -42.84
C THR A 2 10.92 23.04 -41.36
N ILE A 3 10.73 24.31 -41.04
CA ILE A 3 10.81 24.83 -39.65
C ILE A 3 9.58 24.41 -38.78
N LYS A 4 8.37 24.34 -39.37
CA LYS A 4 7.16 23.91 -38.66
C LYS A 4 7.15 22.43 -38.24
N ARG A 5 7.87 21.57 -38.97
CA ARG A 5 7.96 20.12 -38.65
C ARG A 5 8.95 19.84 -37.50
N ILE A 6 9.99 20.67 -37.36
CA ILE A 6 10.98 20.53 -36.28
C ILE A 6 10.37 20.97 -34.95
N ALA A 7 9.58 22.04 -34.93
CA ALA A 7 8.91 22.51 -33.73
C ALA A 7 7.89 21.48 -33.17
N LEU A 8 7.18 20.76 -34.05
CA LEU A 8 6.23 19.73 -33.67
C LEU A 8 6.94 18.48 -33.10
N ALA A 9 8.08 18.09 -33.65
CA ALA A 9 8.87 16.97 -33.14
C ALA A 9 9.48 17.24 -31.77
N VAL A 10 9.93 18.46 -31.48
CA VAL A 10 10.47 18.87 -30.20
C VAL A 10 9.36 18.92 -29.13
N ALA A 11 8.16 19.39 -29.48
CA ALA A 11 7.01 19.39 -28.57
C ALA A 11 6.55 17.96 -28.22
N THR A 12 6.60 17.03 -29.19
CA THR A 12 6.23 15.63 -28.97
C THR A 12 7.27 14.88 -28.10
N ILE A 13 8.54 15.20 -28.23
CA ILE A 13 9.62 14.63 -27.40
C ILE A 13 9.56 15.18 -25.96
N MET A 14 9.19 16.44 -25.76
CA MET A 14 8.98 17.01 -24.41
C MET A 14 7.75 16.42 -23.70
N MET A 15 6.73 15.96 -24.40
CA MET A 15 5.59 15.25 -23.78
C MET A 15 5.92 13.83 -23.32
N CYS A 16 6.97 13.20 -23.82
CA CYS A 16 7.38 11.85 -23.42
C CYS A 16 8.29 11.80 -22.17
N LEU A 17 8.69 12.94 -21.63
CA LEU A 17 9.55 13.05 -20.43
C LEU A 17 8.80 13.56 -19.20
N GLN A 18 7.48 13.42 -19.14
CA GLN A 18 6.80 13.54 -17.86
C GLN A 18 7.20 12.34 -17.01
N ALA A 19 8.23 12.57 -16.20
CA ALA A 19 8.71 11.62 -15.22
C ALA A 19 7.54 11.12 -14.38
N SER A 20 7.42 9.83 -14.32
CA SER A 20 6.50 9.11 -13.48
C SER A 20 6.68 9.55 -12.02
N ALA A 21 5.69 10.16 -11.45
CA ALA A 21 5.69 10.64 -10.08
C ALA A 21 4.53 10.05 -9.32
N THR A 22 4.66 9.95 -8.02
CA THR A 22 3.50 9.77 -7.14
C THR A 22 2.63 11.03 -7.19
N GLU A 23 1.46 10.92 -7.78
CA GLU A 23 0.44 11.97 -7.77
C GLU A 23 -0.23 12.02 -6.40
N ILE A 24 -0.49 13.22 -5.88
CA ILE A 24 -1.14 13.40 -4.59
C ILE A 24 -2.45 14.15 -4.78
N SER A 25 -3.53 13.62 -4.22
CA SER A 25 -4.78 14.34 -4.08
C SER A 25 -5.24 14.37 -2.62
N GLN A 26 -6.02 15.38 -2.27
CA GLN A 26 -6.45 15.58 -0.88
C GLN A 26 -7.93 15.91 -0.81
N THR A 27 -8.58 15.36 0.22
CA THR A 27 -9.87 15.84 0.71
C THR A 27 -9.69 16.57 2.04
N GLU A 28 -10.75 16.97 2.68
CA GLU A 28 -10.69 17.56 4.02
C GLU A 28 -10.00 16.62 5.03
N HIS A 29 -10.27 15.31 4.94
CA HIS A 29 -9.88 14.32 5.96
C HIS A 29 -8.82 13.34 5.50
N LEU A 30 -8.60 13.19 4.18
CA LEU A 30 -7.75 12.15 3.60
C LEU A 30 -6.68 12.74 2.67
N THR A 31 -5.54 12.06 2.60
CA THR A 31 -4.52 12.25 1.57
C THR A 31 -4.41 10.95 0.77
N PHE A 32 -4.56 11.04 -0.55
CA PHE A 32 -4.39 9.93 -1.49
C PHE A 32 -3.07 10.08 -2.21
N TYR A 33 -2.33 8.99 -2.30
CA TYR A 33 -1.08 8.86 -3.03
C TYR A 33 -1.29 7.86 -4.16
N TYR A 34 -1.08 8.28 -5.40
CA TYR A 34 -1.18 7.44 -6.60
C TYR A 34 0.22 7.21 -7.16
N PRO A 35 0.93 6.15 -6.72
CA PRO A 35 2.23 5.83 -7.27
C PRO A 35 2.12 5.55 -8.77
N ASN A 36 3.10 6.00 -9.54
CA ASN A 36 3.23 5.56 -10.92
C ASN A 36 4.20 4.38 -10.96
N PHE A 37 3.67 3.18 -11.16
CA PHE A 37 4.41 1.94 -10.98
C PHE A 37 4.18 0.95 -12.14
N LYS A 38 5.13 0.04 -12.31
CA LYS A 38 5.05 -1.12 -13.22
C LYS A 38 4.85 -2.41 -12.46
N SER A 39 5.32 -2.47 -11.22
CA SER A 39 5.18 -3.66 -10.39
C SER A 39 5.01 -3.32 -8.91
N ILE A 40 4.44 -4.26 -8.18
CA ILE A 40 4.31 -4.21 -6.73
C ILE A 40 4.91 -5.48 -6.17
N ASP A 41 5.65 -5.37 -5.08
CA ASP A 41 6.15 -6.52 -4.34
C ASP A 41 5.95 -6.37 -2.84
N LEU A 42 5.96 -7.49 -2.14
CA LEU A 42 6.02 -7.57 -0.70
C LEU A 42 7.47 -7.72 -0.28
N ALA A 43 8.13 -6.61 0.01
CA ALA A 43 9.48 -6.63 0.53
C ALA A 43 9.47 -7.22 1.96
N LEU A 44 10.34 -8.19 2.22
CA LEU A 44 10.37 -8.96 3.46
C LEU A 44 11.69 -8.76 4.20
N GLY A 45 11.62 -8.60 5.50
CA GLY A 45 12.77 -8.56 6.39
C GLY A 45 13.49 -7.21 6.46
N LYS A 46 13.62 -6.47 5.39
CA LYS A 46 14.23 -5.14 5.38
C LYS A 46 13.39 -4.19 4.52
N MET A 47 13.13 -3.00 5.03
CA MET A 47 12.50 -1.94 4.25
C MET A 47 13.39 -1.56 3.07
N PRO A 48 12.85 -1.40 1.86
CA PRO A 48 13.57 -0.83 0.73
C PRO A 48 14.20 0.52 1.06
N ASP A 49 15.43 0.71 0.61
CA ASP A 49 16.20 1.91 0.88
C ASP A 49 15.67 3.09 0.06
N THR A 50 15.61 4.27 0.68
CA THR A 50 15.21 5.51 -0.02
C THR A 50 16.18 5.91 -1.13
N SER A 51 17.41 5.38 -1.14
CA SER A 51 18.37 5.58 -2.23
C SER A 51 18.10 4.71 -3.46
N ASP A 52 17.24 3.68 -3.39
CA ASP A 52 16.89 2.86 -4.55
C ASP A 52 15.98 3.66 -5.51
N PRO A 53 16.49 4.08 -6.68
CA PRO A 53 15.73 4.92 -7.61
C PRO A 53 14.56 4.19 -8.28
N LYS A 54 14.49 2.87 -8.14
CA LYS A 54 13.40 2.07 -8.71
C LYS A 54 12.15 2.10 -7.84
N VAL A 55 12.29 2.41 -6.56
CA VAL A 55 11.16 2.44 -5.63
C VAL A 55 10.44 3.79 -5.73
N GLU A 56 9.14 3.73 -5.94
CA GLU A 56 8.24 4.88 -6.05
C GLU A 56 7.51 5.20 -4.76
N PHE A 57 7.05 4.16 -4.06
CA PHE A 57 6.36 4.25 -2.78
C PHE A 57 6.65 3.02 -1.94
N CYS A 58 6.80 3.18 -0.63
CA CYS A 58 6.99 2.09 0.30
C CYS A 58 6.32 2.39 1.64
N CYS A 59 5.56 1.43 2.16
CA CYS A 59 4.98 1.48 3.51
C CYS A 59 4.76 0.07 4.05
N GLU A 60 4.47 -0.06 5.33
CA GLU A 60 4.11 -1.33 5.94
C GLU A 60 2.87 -1.96 5.31
N ALA A 61 2.79 -3.29 5.30
CA ALA A 61 1.71 -4.05 4.68
C ALA A 61 0.88 -4.82 5.72
N ALA A 62 1.20 -6.10 5.95
CA ALA A 62 0.47 -6.99 6.84
C ALA A 62 0.89 -6.80 8.30
N PHE A 63 0.01 -7.15 9.23
CA PHE A 63 0.37 -7.22 10.64
C PHE A 63 1.57 -8.12 10.85
N THR A 64 2.44 -7.68 11.76
CA THR A 64 3.58 -8.45 12.25
C THR A 64 3.24 -9.00 13.63
N GLY A 65 3.61 -10.25 13.86
CA GLY A 65 3.47 -10.89 15.17
C GLY A 65 4.47 -10.35 16.18
N GLN A 66 5.19 -11.24 16.87
CA GLN A 66 6.24 -10.83 17.78
C GLN A 66 7.35 -10.10 17.00
N LEU A 67 7.79 -8.96 17.52
CA LEU A 67 8.87 -8.20 16.93
C LEU A 67 10.20 -8.94 17.11
N LEU A 68 10.82 -9.31 16.00
CA LEU A 68 12.04 -10.12 15.97
C LEU A 68 13.21 -9.34 15.37
N ALA A 69 14.41 -9.59 15.86
CA ALA A 69 15.64 -9.03 15.31
C ALA A 69 15.97 -9.59 13.91
N SER A 70 15.47 -10.79 13.59
CA SER A 70 15.58 -11.42 12.28
C SER A 70 14.19 -11.71 11.71
N PHE A 71 14.06 -11.57 10.40
CA PHE A 71 12.81 -11.86 9.70
C PHE A 71 12.57 -13.38 9.64
N THR A 72 11.31 -13.77 9.86
CA THR A 72 10.78 -15.09 9.52
C THR A 72 9.40 -14.95 8.86
N HIS A 73 9.09 -15.79 7.89
CA HIS A 73 7.79 -15.78 7.25
C HIS A 73 6.62 -16.04 8.23
N SER A 74 6.84 -16.88 9.24
CA SER A 74 5.86 -17.17 10.28
C SER A 74 5.49 -15.95 11.13
N ASN A 75 6.21 -14.86 11.02
CA ASN A 75 5.94 -13.61 11.75
C ASN A 75 5.04 -12.64 10.99
N VAL A 76 4.74 -12.92 9.73
CA VAL A 76 3.76 -12.17 8.93
C VAL A 76 2.36 -12.75 9.20
N ALA A 77 1.35 -11.90 9.33
CA ALA A 77 -0.01 -12.33 9.58
C ALA A 77 -0.60 -13.06 8.36
N ASP A 78 -1.07 -14.29 8.60
CA ASP A 78 -1.66 -15.21 7.63
C ASP A 78 -0.71 -15.58 6.47
N ASN A 79 -1.22 -16.37 5.54
CA ASN A 79 -0.45 -16.76 4.36
C ASN A 79 -0.24 -15.55 3.45
N HIS A 80 0.93 -15.52 2.84
CA HIS A 80 1.31 -14.45 1.92
C HIS A 80 2.12 -15.00 0.74
N VAL A 81 2.23 -14.20 -0.32
CA VAL A 81 3.01 -14.51 -1.51
C VAL A 81 4.04 -13.41 -1.72
N SER A 82 5.28 -13.76 -1.93
CA SER A 82 6.35 -12.86 -2.33
C SER A 82 7.20 -13.52 -3.41
N GLY A 83 7.48 -12.79 -4.51
CA GLY A 83 8.19 -13.34 -5.66
C GLY A 83 7.54 -14.58 -6.25
N GLY A 84 6.21 -14.68 -6.24
CA GLY A 84 5.45 -15.82 -6.76
C GLY A 84 5.44 -17.06 -5.86
N LYS A 85 6.05 -17.02 -4.68
CA LYS A 85 6.10 -18.14 -3.74
C LYS A 85 5.16 -17.94 -2.56
N TRP A 86 4.41 -18.98 -2.23
CA TRP A 86 3.56 -19.05 -1.05
C TRP A 86 4.36 -19.31 0.23
N TYR A 87 4.03 -18.55 1.27
CA TYR A 87 4.59 -18.72 2.60
C TYR A 87 3.48 -18.78 3.63
N GLN A 88 3.68 -19.56 4.66
CA GLN A 88 2.78 -19.64 5.79
C GLN A 88 3.19 -18.62 6.87
N GLY A 89 2.25 -17.78 7.26
CA GLY A 89 2.36 -16.89 8.39
C GLY A 89 1.57 -17.38 9.61
N TYR A 90 1.56 -16.60 10.69
CA TYR A 90 0.73 -16.93 11.85
C TYR A 90 -0.75 -16.60 11.58
N SER A 91 -1.66 -17.37 12.18
CA SER A 91 -3.10 -17.13 12.01
C SER A 91 -3.53 -15.85 12.71
N CYS A 92 -4.08 -14.90 11.95
CA CYS A 92 -4.59 -13.63 12.46
C CYS A 92 -6.11 -13.53 12.26
N ARG A 93 -6.86 -13.52 13.37
CA ARG A 93 -8.34 -13.43 13.32
C ARG A 93 -8.84 -12.04 12.89
N ALA A 94 -8.03 -11.00 13.03
CA ALA A 94 -8.39 -9.65 12.62
C ALA A 94 -8.42 -9.49 11.10
N ASN A 95 -7.63 -10.28 10.37
CA ASN A 95 -7.59 -10.22 8.92
C ASN A 95 -8.84 -10.87 8.31
N THR A 96 -9.52 -10.13 7.46
CA THR A 96 -10.76 -10.56 6.80
C THR A 96 -10.64 -10.62 5.28
N GLY A 97 -9.60 -10.04 4.71
CA GLY A 97 -9.36 -10.02 3.28
C GLY A 97 -7.93 -10.22 2.87
N ALA A 98 -7.71 -10.23 1.58
CA ALA A 98 -6.41 -10.27 0.94
C ALA A 98 -6.34 -9.28 -0.22
N PHE A 99 -5.17 -8.70 -0.42
CA PHE A 99 -4.76 -8.01 -1.64
C PHE A 99 -3.86 -8.93 -2.44
N ILE A 100 -4.07 -8.97 -3.76
CA ILE A 100 -3.36 -9.85 -4.68
C ILE A 100 -2.88 -9.04 -5.87
N TRP A 101 -1.61 -9.16 -6.20
CA TRP A 101 -0.99 -8.54 -7.36
C TRP A 101 -0.58 -9.58 -8.40
N HIS A 102 -1.00 -9.35 -9.63
CA HIS A 102 -0.51 -9.99 -10.84
C HIS A 102 0.20 -8.93 -11.70
N PRO A 103 1.09 -9.30 -12.64
CA PRO A 103 1.82 -8.31 -13.44
C PRO A 103 0.95 -7.32 -14.22
N ASP A 104 -0.31 -7.67 -14.49
CA ASP A 104 -1.26 -6.92 -15.32
C ASP A 104 -2.55 -6.50 -14.60
N LYS A 105 -2.79 -6.98 -13.38
CA LYS A 105 -4.01 -6.71 -12.62
C LYS A 105 -3.82 -6.88 -11.12
N TRP A 106 -4.77 -6.36 -10.35
CA TRP A 106 -4.88 -6.61 -8.91
C TRP A 106 -6.29 -7.05 -8.53
N GLU A 107 -6.38 -7.66 -7.38
CA GLU A 107 -7.65 -8.12 -6.83
C GLU A 107 -7.69 -7.88 -5.32
N PHE A 108 -8.90 -7.53 -4.85
CA PHE A 108 -9.24 -7.55 -3.43
C PHE A 108 -10.29 -8.63 -3.22
N MET A 109 -10.11 -9.47 -2.22
CA MET A 109 -11.07 -10.52 -1.93
C MET A 109 -11.11 -10.88 -0.45
N GLU A 110 -12.13 -11.64 -0.07
CA GLU A 110 -12.22 -12.19 1.27
C GLU A 110 -11.07 -13.18 1.53
N LYS A 111 -10.51 -13.15 2.74
CA LYS A 111 -9.42 -14.04 3.16
C LYS A 111 -9.77 -15.52 2.98
N LYS A 112 -11.02 -15.91 3.34
CA LYS A 112 -11.46 -17.30 3.18
C LYS A 112 -11.34 -17.76 1.72
N LYS A 113 -11.76 -16.93 0.78
CA LYS A 113 -11.67 -17.21 -0.66
C LYS A 113 -10.20 -17.31 -1.09
N PHE A 114 -9.36 -16.34 -0.73
CA PHE A 114 -7.93 -16.35 -1.01
C PHE A 114 -7.24 -17.63 -0.54
N LEU A 115 -7.49 -18.04 0.70
CA LEU A 115 -6.87 -19.25 1.28
C LEU A 115 -7.37 -20.55 0.64
N SER A 116 -8.63 -20.60 0.17
CA SER A 116 -9.18 -21.78 -0.49
C SER A 116 -8.74 -21.90 -1.95
N GLU A 117 -8.69 -20.80 -2.68
CA GLU A 117 -8.36 -20.81 -4.12
C GLU A 117 -6.86 -20.83 -4.39
N LYS A 118 -6.05 -20.28 -3.48
CA LYS A 118 -4.58 -20.17 -3.60
C LYS A 118 -4.16 -19.70 -5.00
N PRO A 119 -4.58 -18.49 -5.41
CA PRO A 119 -4.34 -18.02 -6.77
C PRO A 119 -2.85 -17.93 -7.07
N LYS A 120 -2.47 -18.26 -8.30
CA LYS A 120 -1.12 -17.98 -8.80
C LYS A 120 -0.98 -16.47 -8.97
N CYS A 121 -0.10 -15.86 -8.20
CA CYS A 121 0.14 -14.42 -8.24
C CYS A 121 1.59 -14.11 -7.95
N GLN A 122 2.02 -12.91 -8.25
CA GLN A 122 3.38 -12.45 -7.97
C GLN A 122 3.53 -12.04 -6.49
N MET A 123 2.51 -11.39 -5.94
CA MET A 123 2.49 -10.93 -4.56
C MET A 123 1.07 -10.98 -4.00
N ALA A 124 0.94 -11.34 -2.72
CA ALA A 124 -0.29 -11.22 -1.97
C ALA A 124 -0.02 -11.14 -0.47
N PHE A 125 -0.89 -10.46 0.25
CA PHE A 125 -0.91 -10.46 1.72
C PHE A 125 -2.33 -10.38 2.26
N CYS A 126 -2.53 -10.88 3.46
CA CYS A 126 -3.80 -10.78 4.16
C CYS A 126 -3.78 -9.60 5.15
N GLN A 127 -4.91 -8.89 5.23
CA GLN A 127 -5.10 -7.81 6.18
C GLN A 127 -6.62 -7.58 6.41
N TYR A 128 -6.96 -6.62 7.25
CA TYR A 128 -8.35 -6.26 7.51
C TYR A 128 -8.95 -5.55 6.29
N LEU A 129 -9.94 -6.20 5.66
CA LEU A 129 -10.67 -5.65 4.51
C LEU A 129 -11.68 -4.62 5.00
N LEU A 130 -11.60 -3.40 4.49
CA LEU A 130 -12.45 -2.28 4.89
C LEU A 130 -13.66 -2.10 3.96
N ILE A 131 -13.38 -2.16 2.66
CA ILE A 131 -14.36 -1.98 1.59
C ILE A 131 -14.12 -3.04 0.52
N LEU A 132 -15.18 -3.66 0.05
CA LEU A 132 -15.16 -4.59 -1.08
C LEU A 132 -16.31 -4.25 -2.03
N GLN A 133 -15.98 -3.99 -3.30
CA GLN A 133 -16.95 -3.65 -4.36
C GLN A 133 -17.90 -2.50 -3.95
N GLY A 134 -17.34 -1.44 -3.37
CA GLY A 134 -18.08 -0.26 -2.94
C GLY A 134 -18.92 -0.44 -1.67
N ARG A 135 -18.80 -1.59 -0.99
CA ARG A 135 -19.55 -1.89 0.24
C ARG A 135 -18.61 -2.04 1.42
N GLN A 136 -18.96 -1.40 2.52
CA GLN A 136 -18.24 -1.60 3.78
C GLN A 136 -18.35 -3.07 4.22
N THR A 137 -17.21 -3.66 4.59
CA THR A 137 -17.19 -5.02 5.17
C THR A 137 -17.58 -5.00 6.65
N PRO A 138 -18.01 -6.14 7.22
CA PRO A 138 -18.32 -6.22 8.66
C PRO A 138 -17.16 -5.77 9.53
N MET A 139 -17.40 -4.78 10.38
CA MET A 139 -16.38 -4.22 11.24
C MET A 139 -16.21 -5.03 12.53
N TRP A 140 -14.98 -5.39 12.86
CA TRP A 140 -14.67 -6.04 14.11
C TRP A 140 -14.86 -5.07 15.29
N LYS A 141 -15.68 -5.47 16.29
CA LYS A 141 -16.07 -4.59 17.40
C LYS A 141 -14.88 -3.97 18.15
N MET A 142 -13.77 -4.72 18.30
CA MET A 142 -12.57 -4.24 19.00
C MET A 142 -11.86 -3.09 18.29
N MET A 143 -11.99 -2.94 16.97
CA MET A 143 -11.33 -1.87 16.20
C MET A 143 -12.20 -0.62 16.06
N ARG A 144 -13.50 -0.72 16.28
CA ARG A 144 -14.48 0.35 16.00
C ARG A 144 -14.13 1.68 16.67
N ASN A 145 -13.76 1.65 17.94
CA ASN A 145 -13.50 2.84 18.76
C ASN A 145 -12.01 3.19 18.89
N ASN A 146 -11.13 2.42 18.24
CA ASN A 146 -9.70 2.73 18.27
C ASN A 146 -9.45 4.05 17.55
N ARG A 147 -8.73 4.95 18.18
CA ARG A 147 -8.39 6.27 17.64
C ARG A 147 -6.91 6.32 17.33
N THR A 148 -6.61 6.38 16.04
CA THR A 148 -5.26 6.50 15.54
C THR A 148 -5.28 7.16 14.15
N ARG A 149 -4.13 7.30 13.52
CA ARG A 149 -4.05 7.52 12.08
C ARG A 149 -4.22 6.18 11.38
N TYR A 150 -4.89 6.21 10.24
CA TYR A 150 -5.15 5.02 9.43
C TYR A 150 -4.53 5.17 8.05
N ARG A 151 -4.02 4.07 7.52
CA ARG A 151 -3.58 3.91 6.14
C ARG A 151 -4.28 2.71 5.52
N ALA A 152 -4.59 2.79 4.24
CA ALA A 152 -5.13 1.68 3.47
C ALA A 152 -4.54 1.66 2.06
N LEU A 153 -4.44 0.46 1.49
CA LEU A 153 -4.28 0.27 0.06
C LEU A 153 -5.68 0.21 -0.54
N CYS A 154 -5.93 1.03 -1.56
CA CYS A 154 -7.27 1.26 -2.09
C CYS A 154 -7.29 1.18 -3.61
N GLU A 155 -8.47 0.87 -4.12
CA GLU A 155 -8.83 1.11 -5.51
C GLU A 155 -9.86 2.25 -5.57
N LYS A 156 -9.55 3.26 -6.36
CA LYS A 156 -10.42 4.41 -6.60
C LYS A 156 -10.32 4.81 -8.07
N ASP A 157 -11.47 4.97 -8.72
CA ASP A 157 -11.57 5.35 -10.15
C ASP A 157 -10.73 4.43 -11.06
N GLY A 158 -10.71 3.11 -10.75
CA GLY A 158 -9.93 2.11 -11.48
C GLY A 158 -8.41 2.23 -11.31
N ARG A 159 -7.93 3.03 -10.37
CA ARG A 159 -6.51 3.20 -10.03
C ARG A 159 -6.22 2.67 -8.64
N LEU A 160 -5.08 2.03 -8.50
CA LEU A 160 -4.56 1.65 -7.19
C LEU A 160 -3.90 2.86 -6.53
N CYS A 161 -4.19 3.07 -5.24
CA CYS A 161 -3.65 4.17 -4.48
C CYS A 161 -3.47 3.80 -3.00
N LEU A 162 -2.62 4.53 -2.31
CA LEU A 162 -2.58 4.51 -0.86
C LEU A 162 -3.33 5.72 -0.32
N VAL A 163 -3.96 5.57 0.83
CA VAL A 163 -4.71 6.65 1.45
C VAL A 163 -4.42 6.71 2.94
N GLU A 164 -4.30 7.93 3.46
CA GLU A 164 -4.06 8.18 4.88
C GLU A 164 -5.07 9.16 5.45
N SER A 165 -5.44 8.95 6.71
CA SER A 165 -6.15 9.97 7.48
C SER A 165 -5.20 11.10 7.89
N LYS A 166 -5.57 12.35 7.61
CA LYS A 166 -4.77 13.54 7.98
C LYS A 166 -4.63 13.73 9.50
N LYS A 167 -5.60 13.22 10.25
CA LYS A 167 -5.67 13.34 11.72
C LYS A 167 -5.94 11.99 12.36
N VAL A 168 -5.76 11.93 13.66
CA VAL A 168 -6.21 10.82 14.50
C VAL A 168 -7.74 10.77 14.50
N VAL A 169 -8.30 9.68 14.00
CA VAL A 169 -9.75 9.45 13.85
C VAL A 169 -10.13 8.06 14.36
N THR A 170 -11.41 7.74 14.39
CA THR A 170 -11.87 6.34 14.58
C THR A 170 -11.82 5.59 13.24
N LEU A 171 -11.71 4.26 13.30
CA LEU A 171 -11.76 3.43 12.09
C LEU A 171 -13.08 3.61 11.33
N GLU A 172 -14.19 3.72 12.06
CA GLU A 172 -15.51 3.96 11.48
C GLU A 172 -15.55 5.28 10.68
N PHE A 173 -14.99 6.35 11.23
CA PHE A 173 -14.91 7.63 10.55
C PHE A 173 -14.00 7.55 9.32
N PHE A 174 -12.86 6.86 9.42
CA PHE A 174 -11.96 6.65 8.28
C PHE A 174 -12.66 5.92 7.13
N ILE A 175 -13.37 4.82 7.41
CA ILE A 175 -14.13 4.07 6.40
C ILE A 175 -15.22 4.94 5.79
N LYS A 176 -15.94 5.73 6.60
CA LYS A 176 -16.94 6.68 6.10
C LYS A 176 -16.34 7.66 5.09
N CYS A 177 -15.19 8.27 5.41
CA CYS A 177 -14.49 9.17 4.49
C CYS A 177 -14.02 8.48 3.20
N LEU A 178 -13.59 7.21 3.26
CA LEU A 178 -13.26 6.41 2.07
C LEU A 178 -14.49 6.20 1.18
N MET A 179 -15.62 5.85 1.76
CA MET A 179 -16.88 5.65 1.04
C MET A 179 -17.37 6.96 0.38
N GLU A 180 -17.33 8.08 1.10
CA GLU A 180 -17.66 9.41 0.58
C GLU A 180 -16.72 9.85 -0.55
N SER A 181 -15.48 9.33 -0.56
CA SER A 181 -14.50 9.55 -1.62
C SER A 181 -14.62 8.56 -2.79
N HIS A 182 -15.68 7.74 -2.83
CA HIS A 182 -15.95 6.74 -3.88
C HIS A 182 -14.85 5.67 -4.04
N VAL A 183 -14.21 5.28 -2.94
CA VAL A 183 -13.29 4.14 -2.93
C VAL A 183 -14.08 2.85 -3.15
N THR A 184 -13.66 2.05 -4.14
CA THR A 184 -14.35 0.79 -4.49
C THR A 184 -13.84 -0.41 -3.71
N ASN A 185 -12.54 -0.46 -3.44
CA ASN A 185 -11.91 -1.50 -2.64
C ASN A 185 -10.90 -0.89 -1.69
N ALA A 186 -10.81 -1.38 -0.45
CA ALA A 186 -9.83 -0.92 0.52
C ALA A 186 -9.44 -2.02 1.49
N ILE A 187 -8.15 -2.20 1.70
CA ILE A 187 -7.57 -3.07 2.71
C ILE A 187 -6.67 -2.24 3.63
N TYR A 188 -6.80 -2.45 4.93
CA TYR A 188 -5.99 -1.77 5.95
C TYR A 188 -4.51 -2.09 5.76
N LEU A 189 -3.64 -1.15 6.11
CA LEU A 189 -2.20 -1.38 6.22
C LEU A 189 -1.76 -1.15 7.65
N ASP A 190 -0.74 -1.89 8.10
CA ASP A 190 -0.32 -1.83 9.50
C ASP A 190 0.17 -0.43 9.87
N MET A 191 -0.47 0.14 10.87
CA MET A 191 -0.17 1.46 11.44
C MET A 191 0.01 1.35 12.95
N GLY A 192 0.46 0.19 13.42
CA GLY A 192 0.75 -0.07 14.83
C GLY A 192 1.76 0.93 15.41
N ALA A 193 1.89 0.97 16.71
CA ALA A 193 2.76 1.92 17.41
C ALA A 193 4.21 1.81 16.89
N GLY A 194 4.68 2.89 16.26
CA GLY A 194 6.01 2.96 15.67
C GLY A 194 6.14 2.46 14.22
N TRP A 195 5.03 2.04 13.60
CA TRP A 195 5.01 1.49 12.24
C TRP A 195 4.34 2.41 11.21
N ASN A 196 4.24 3.69 11.48
CA ASN A 196 3.57 4.65 10.61
C ASN A 196 4.47 5.17 9.49
N TYR A 197 5.77 4.90 9.55
CA TYR A 197 6.72 5.40 8.56
C TYR A 197 6.41 4.87 7.17
N ALA A 198 6.42 5.77 6.21
CA ALA A 198 6.36 5.47 4.78
C ALA A 198 7.14 6.53 4.01
N TRP A 199 7.36 6.31 2.74
CA TRP A 199 7.97 7.30 1.88
C TRP A 199 7.55 7.12 0.42
N TYR A 200 7.62 8.21 -0.33
CA TYR A 200 7.36 8.21 -1.76
C TYR A 200 8.34 9.09 -2.49
N ARG A 201 8.35 8.97 -3.81
CA ARG A 201 9.21 9.76 -4.70
C ARG A 201 8.35 10.67 -5.58
N ASP A 202 8.73 11.93 -5.66
CA ASP A 202 8.04 12.93 -6.48
C ASP A 202 8.54 12.93 -7.94
N ALA A 203 8.01 13.86 -8.74
CA ALA A 203 8.35 14.02 -10.17
C ALA A 203 9.81 14.40 -10.41
N LYS A 204 10.48 15.00 -9.43
CA LYS A 204 11.90 15.34 -9.51
C LYS A 204 12.79 14.18 -9.09
N GLY A 205 12.21 13.10 -8.57
CA GLY A 205 12.91 11.98 -7.97
C GLY A 205 13.31 12.23 -6.52
N GLU A 206 12.82 13.31 -5.90
CA GLU A 206 13.07 13.62 -4.50
C GLU A 206 12.23 12.70 -3.58
N VAL A 207 12.84 12.25 -2.49
CA VAL A 207 12.18 11.40 -1.50
C VAL A 207 11.45 12.26 -0.48
N HIS A 208 10.18 11.97 -0.28
CA HIS A 208 9.33 12.56 0.74
C HIS A 208 8.98 11.53 1.79
N GLU A 209 9.39 11.75 3.02
CA GLU A 209 9.11 10.87 4.14
C GLU A 209 7.76 11.22 4.78
N ILE A 210 6.99 10.19 5.12
CA ILE A 210 5.71 10.28 5.82
C ILE A 210 5.93 9.75 7.23
N PHE A 211 5.64 10.55 8.24
CA PHE A 211 5.92 10.26 9.67
C PHE A 211 7.37 9.88 9.93
N PRO A 212 8.35 10.76 9.60
CA PRO A 212 9.77 10.50 9.77
C PRO A 212 10.16 10.19 11.21
N GLU A 213 9.39 10.63 12.19
CA GLU A 213 9.56 10.32 13.61
C GLU A 213 9.44 8.82 13.91
N SER A 214 8.71 8.08 13.09
CA SER A 214 8.50 6.62 13.21
C SER A 214 9.57 5.80 12.50
N LYS A 215 10.48 6.42 11.75
CA LYS A 215 11.50 5.73 10.93
C LYS A 215 12.36 4.75 11.74
N LYS A 216 12.75 5.14 12.97
CA LYS A 216 13.61 4.31 13.82
C LYS A 216 12.97 2.97 14.20
N ALA A 217 11.64 2.93 14.35
CA ALA A 217 10.93 1.69 14.66
C ALA A 217 10.83 0.80 13.41
N SER A 218 10.55 1.39 12.24
CA SER A 218 10.38 0.66 10.98
C SER A 218 11.70 0.12 10.41
N ASP A 219 12.80 0.85 10.57
CA ASP A 219 14.05 0.59 9.84
C ASP A 219 15.06 -0.25 10.65
N TYR A 220 15.06 -0.16 11.95
CA TYR A 220 16.28 -0.47 12.68
C TYR A 220 16.28 -1.77 13.50
N ARG A 221 15.21 -2.16 14.13
CA ARG A 221 15.20 -3.26 15.11
C ARG A 221 14.37 -4.44 14.72
N TYR A 222 13.37 -4.23 13.88
CA TYR A 222 12.32 -5.20 13.67
C TYR A 222 12.20 -5.52 12.20
N ARG A 223 12.29 -6.79 11.88
CA ARG A 223 12.17 -7.30 10.53
C ARG A 223 10.71 -7.63 10.26
N THR A 224 10.09 -6.94 9.31
CA THR A 224 8.69 -7.13 8.96
C THR A 224 8.47 -7.17 7.45
N ASN A 225 7.38 -6.61 6.95
CA ASN A 225 6.98 -6.67 5.56
C ASN A 225 6.45 -5.32 5.07
N TRP A 226 6.77 -4.95 3.84
CA TRP A 226 6.39 -3.68 3.23
C TRP A 226 5.80 -3.89 1.85
N VAL A 227 4.66 -3.24 1.56
CA VAL A 227 4.18 -3.11 0.19
C VAL A 227 5.01 -2.04 -0.50
N THR A 228 5.61 -2.41 -1.62
CA THR A 228 6.58 -1.59 -2.34
C THR A 228 6.18 -1.48 -3.80
N PHE A 229 6.08 -0.25 -4.28
CA PHE A 229 5.75 0.07 -5.66
C PHE A 229 7.02 0.42 -6.43
N TYR A 230 7.24 -0.23 -7.57
CA TYR A 230 8.42 -0.07 -8.41
C TYR A 230 8.06 0.53 -9.77
N ARG A 231 8.94 1.46 -10.25
CA ARG A 231 8.89 2.06 -11.59
C ARG A 231 9.09 1.06 -12.72
#